data_4cd8818bab2b9a80ff3dccec04c14310
#
_entry.id   4cd8818bab2b9a80ff3dccec04c14310
#
_cell.length_a   1.000
_cell.length_b   1.000
_cell.length_c   1.000
_cell.angle_alpha   90.00
_cell.angle_beta   90.00
_cell.angle_gamma   90.00
#
_symmetry.space_group_name_H-M   'P 1'
#
loop_
_entity.id
_entity.type
_entity.pdbx_description
1 polymer ?
#
loop_
_entity_poly.entity_id
_entity_poly.type
_entity_poly.pdbx_seq_one_letter_code
_entity_poly.pdbx_strand_id
1 'polypeptide(L)'
;MGGSHIHSPQLDALRVALEEPLDRVQRHPVYAAVTTVEDLRAFMEHHVWAVWDFMNLVKAIQQRYTAISIPWTPRGDATVRRFVNEIVLEEESDEHPVGHGFCSHFELYVGSMAEVHARTDHVSRFVANLAEGLGFEAALALSDCQPAVANFLATTWDAAMAADEELLAAFAFGRETVIPVMFDRILTEAGALGNAGLLRHYLVRHVQLDGDSHSEMAKYLLTVACGDDPLRWARAGVSARRCLEARARLWDAVGDMVGAR
;
A
#
# COMPACT_ATOMS: atom_id res chain seq x y z
N MET A 1 -11.89 -12.01 -19.84
CA MET A 1 -11.08 -13.21 -20.05
C MET A 1 -11.25 -14.05 -18.79
N GLY A 2 -11.63 -15.34 -18.92
CA GLY A 2 -11.96 -16.17 -17.77
C GLY A 2 -10.79 -16.36 -16.81
N GLY A 3 -10.92 -15.83 -15.61
CA GLY A 3 -9.98 -16.07 -14.54
C GLY A 3 -9.99 -17.54 -14.15
N SER A 4 -9.01 -18.31 -14.57
CA SER A 4 -8.73 -19.60 -13.96
C SER A 4 -8.24 -19.28 -12.55
N HIS A 5 -9.09 -19.50 -11.53
CA HIS A 5 -8.66 -19.52 -10.13
C HIS A 5 -7.49 -20.49 -10.01
N ILE A 6 -6.32 -19.96 -9.72
CA ILE A 6 -5.13 -20.79 -9.53
C ILE A 6 -5.28 -21.45 -8.17
N HIS A 7 -5.62 -22.73 -8.21
CA HIS A 7 -5.71 -23.56 -7.02
C HIS A 7 -4.28 -23.96 -6.64
N SER A 8 -3.71 -23.28 -5.65
CA SER A 8 -2.42 -23.66 -5.04
C SER A 8 -2.68 -24.02 -3.57
N PRO A 9 -2.50 -25.29 -3.18
CA PRO A 9 -2.63 -25.68 -1.78
C PRO A 9 -1.75 -24.88 -0.84
N GLN A 10 -0.57 -24.46 -1.32
CA GLN A 10 0.36 -23.63 -0.55
C GLN A 10 -0.18 -22.21 -0.36
N LEU A 11 -0.80 -21.63 -1.39
CA LEU A 11 -1.46 -20.31 -1.29
C LEU A 11 -2.64 -20.38 -0.32
N ASP A 12 -3.44 -21.42 -0.36
CA ASP A 12 -4.56 -21.61 0.56
C ASP A 12 -4.07 -21.79 2.00
N ALA A 13 -3.01 -22.56 2.22
CA ALA A 13 -2.37 -22.68 3.53
C ALA A 13 -1.82 -21.33 4.03
N LEU A 14 -1.22 -20.54 3.15
CA LEU A 14 -0.75 -19.18 3.48
C LEU A 14 -1.91 -18.26 3.86
N ARG A 15 -3.02 -18.28 3.12
CA ARG A 15 -4.23 -17.51 3.44
C ARG A 15 -4.75 -17.83 4.86
N VAL A 16 -4.85 -19.12 5.19
CA VAL A 16 -5.26 -19.55 6.53
C VAL A 16 -4.28 -19.08 7.60
N ALA A 17 -2.97 -19.18 7.35
CA ALA A 17 -1.95 -18.73 8.29
C ALA A 17 -1.94 -17.21 8.52
N LEU A 18 -2.48 -16.43 7.59
CA LEU A 18 -2.56 -14.96 7.66
C LEU A 18 -3.94 -14.45 8.07
N GLU A 19 -4.93 -15.32 8.31
CA GLU A 19 -6.32 -14.91 8.60
C GLU A 19 -6.40 -13.96 9.82
N GLU A 20 -5.74 -14.32 10.92
CA GLU A 20 -5.74 -13.49 12.14
C GLU A 20 -5.10 -12.10 11.93
N PRO A 21 -3.87 -11.96 11.41
CA PRO A 21 -3.29 -10.64 11.18
C PRO A 21 -4.01 -9.84 10.09
N LEU A 22 -4.62 -10.47 9.08
CA LEU A 22 -5.48 -9.81 8.10
C LEU A 22 -6.73 -9.23 8.77
N ASP A 23 -7.45 -10.05 9.56
CA ASP A 23 -8.66 -9.63 10.26
C ASP A 23 -8.38 -8.46 11.22
N ARG A 24 -7.26 -8.51 11.96
CA ARG A 24 -6.82 -7.42 12.83
C ARG A 24 -6.67 -6.09 12.08
N VAL A 25 -6.10 -6.09 10.88
CA VAL A 25 -5.94 -4.87 10.08
C VAL A 25 -7.26 -4.45 9.44
N GLN A 26 -7.99 -5.39 8.83
CA GLN A 26 -9.21 -5.11 8.09
C GLN A 26 -10.36 -4.65 8.98
N ARG A 27 -10.39 -5.08 10.27
CA ARG A 27 -11.42 -4.71 11.25
C ARG A 27 -10.89 -3.82 12.37
N HIS A 28 -9.80 -3.08 12.09
CA HIS A 28 -9.19 -2.24 13.10
C HIS A 28 -10.17 -1.17 13.60
N PRO A 29 -10.28 -0.95 14.94
CA PRO A 29 -11.25 0.00 15.50
C PRO A 29 -10.96 1.47 15.12
N VAL A 30 -9.77 1.79 14.62
CA VAL A 30 -9.41 3.13 14.17
C VAL A 30 -10.37 3.68 13.11
N TYR A 31 -10.95 2.84 12.25
CA TYR A 31 -11.84 3.32 11.18
C TYR A 31 -13.12 3.94 11.73
N ALA A 32 -13.71 3.33 12.75
CA ALA A 32 -14.88 3.87 13.42
C ALA A 32 -14.56 5.02 14.40
N ALA A 33 -13.29 5.15 14.83
CA ALA A 33 -12.87 6.21 15.74
C ALA A 33 -12.69 7.58 15.07
N VAL A 34 -12.56 7.63 13.73
CA VAL A 34 -12.43 8.87 12.96
C VAL A 34 -13.79 9.57 12.84
N THR A 35 -14.19 10.34 13.84
CA THR A 35 -15.53 10.96 13.93
C THR A 35 -15.54 12.46 13.73
N THR A 36 -14.42 13.13 13.94
CA THR A 36 -14.25 14.58 13.77
C THR A 36 -13.27 14.92 12.65
N VAL A 37 -13.27 16.17 12.19
CA VAL A 37 -12.28 16.65 11.20
C VAL A 37 -10.86 16.59 11.77
N GLU A 38 -10.70 16.81 13.06
CA GLU A 38 -9.42 16.68 13.77
C GLU A 38 -8.92 15.24 13.77
N ASP A 39 -9.80 14.25 13.97
CA ASP A 39 -9.48 12.84 13.88
C ASP A 39 -9.08 12.47 12.43
N LEU A 40 -9.81 13.00 11.45
CA LEU A 40 -9.49 12.79 10.03
C LEU A 40 -8.11 13.35 9.67
N ARG A 41 -7.75 14.56 10.17
CA ARG A 41 -6.40 15.12 9.99
C ARG A 41 -5.34 14.19 10.57
N ALA A 42 -5.51 13.77 11.83
CA ALA A 42 -4.58 12.86 12.49
C ALA A 42 -4.42 11.54 11.72
N PHE A 43 -5.53 10.97 11.23
CA PHE A 43 -5.50 9.77 10.39
C PHE A 43 -4.72 10.02 9.09
N MET A 44 -5.03 11.09 8.35
CA MET A 44 -4.40 11.39 7.06
C MET A 44 -2.90 11.68 7.19
N GLU A 45 -2.48 12.38 8.24
CA GLU A 45 -1.07 12.69 8.53
C GLU A 45 -0.20 11.43 8.74
N HIS A 46 -0.83 10.30 9.08
CA HIS A 46 -0.17 9.00 9.24
C HIS A 46 -0.39 8.09 8.03
N HIS A 47 -1.58 8.12 7.43
CA HIS A 47 -1.88 7.28 6.28
C HIS A 47 -1.11 7.70 5.01
N VAL A 48 -0.81 8.99 4.83
CA VAL A 48 -0.04 9.49 3.68
C VAL A 48 1.29 8.78 3.49
N TRP A 49 1.93 8.35 4.56
CA TRP A 49 3.16 7.59 4.51
C TRP A 49 2.96 6.19 3.90
N ALA A 50 1.81 5.59 4.15
CA ALA A 50 1.46 4.31 3.56
C ALA A 50 1.08 4.43 2.08
N VAL A 51 0.56 5.58 1.66
CA VAL A 51 0.31 5.91 0.25
C VAL A 51 1.64 6.05 -0.51
N TRP A 52 2.60 6.80 0.05
CA TRP A 52 3.96 6.90 -0.51
C TRP A 52 4.65 5.52 -0.55
N ASP A 53 4.53 4.75 0.51
CA ASP A 53 5.17 3.46 0.70
C ASP A 53 4.75 2.42 -0.34
N PHE A 54 3.49 2.42 -0.75
CA PHE A 54 2.95 1.51 -1.75
C PHE A 54 3.74 1.55 -3.06
N MET A 55 4.09 2.76 -3.53
CA MET A 55 4.87 2.94 -4.76
C MET A 55 6.24 2.27 -4.72
N ASN A 56 6.87 2.11 -3.54
CA ASN A 56 8.15 1.42 -3.46
C ASN A 56 8.03 -0.07 -3.78
N LEU A 57 6.95 -0.73 -3.33
CA LEU A 57 6.67 -2.11 -3.71
C LEU A 57 6.37 -2.22 -5.21
N VAL A 58 5.53 -1.34 -5.74
CA VAL A 58 5.19 -1.31 -7.18
C VAL A 58 6.44 -1.10 -8.02
N LYS A 59 7.31 -0.14 -7.66
CA LYS A 59 8.57 0.12 -8.39
C LYS A 59 9.56 -1.03 -8.26
N ALA A 60 9.68 -1.67 -7.10
CA ALA A 60 10.51 -2.86 -6.94
C ALA A 60 10.02 -4.03 -7.82
N ILE A 61 8.70 -4.23 -7.92
CA ILE A 61 8.10 -5.23 -8.81
C ILE A 61 8.34 -4.84 -10.27
N GLN A 62 8.15 -3.56 -10.65
CA GLN A 62 8.41 -3.07 -12.00
C GLN A 62 9.85 -3.35 -12.44
N GLN A 63 10.83 -3.04 -11.59
CA GLN A 63 12.24 -3.28 -11.87
C GLN A 63 12.56 -4.76 -12.10
N ARG A 64 11.90 -5.67 -11.41
CA ARG A 64 12.18 -7.11 -11.48
C ARG A 64 11.41 -7.82 -12.58
N TYR A 65 10.17 -7.42 -12.85
CA TYR A 65 9.24 -8.13 -13.72
C TYR A 65 8.99 -7.43 -15.07
N THR A 66 9.52 -6.22 -15.26
CA THR A 66 9.48 -5.51 -16.55
C THR A 66 10.88 -5.12 -17.00
N ALA A 67 11.02 -4.63 -18.25
CA ALA A 67 12.29 -4.13 -18.77
C ALA A 67 12.26 -2.59 -18.76
N ILE A 68 12.98 -1.98 -17.81
CA ILE A 68 13.13 -0.54 -17.66
C ILE A 68 14.51 0.00 -18.06
N SER A 69 15.39 -0.88 -18.54
CA SER A 69 16.75 -0.53 -18.97
C SER A 69 16.88 -0.42 -20.49
N ILE A 70 17.92 0.25 -20.95
CA ILE A 70 18.35 0.34 -22.35
C ILE A 70 19.70 -0.36 -22.52
N PRO A 71 19.92 -1.12 -23.64
CA PRO A 71 18.97 -1.46 -24.70
C PRO A 71 17.81 -2.35 -24.18
N TRP A 72 16.61 -2.12 -24.72
CA TRP A 72 15.41 -2.85 -24.29
C TRP A 72 15.39 -4.30 -24.83
N THR A 73 15.01 -5.22 -23.96
CA THR A 73 14.67 -6.59 -24.33
C THR A 73 13.39 -7.01 -23.58
N PRO A 74 12.48 -7.82 -24.19
CA PRO A 74 11.31 -8.32 -23.47
C PRO A 74 11.73 -9.24 -22.32
N ARG A 75 11.22 -8.97 -21.10
CA ARG A 75 11.54 -9.72 -19.88
C ARG A 75 10.31 -10.39 -19.31
N GLY A 76 10.43 -11.68 -18.94
CA GLY A 76 9.36 -12.42 -18.25
C GLY A 76 8.08 -12.61 -19.09
N ASP A 77 6.99 -12.97 -18.42
CA ASP A 77 5.68 -13.19 -19.02
C ASP A 77 4.99 -11.90 -19.46
N ALA A 78 4.28 -11.91 -20.59
CA ALA A 78 3.62 -10.72 -21.14
C ALA A 78 2.41 -10.27 -20.29
N THR A 79 1.68 -11.20 -19.70
CA THR A 79 0.53 -10.90 -18.84
C THR A 79 0.99 -10.23 -17.56
N VAL A 80 2.09 -10.71 -17.00
CA VAL A 80 2.73 -10.09 -15.82
C VAL A 80 3.19 -8.67 -16.12
N ARG A 81 3.87 -8.47 -17.26
CA ARG A 81 4.30 -7.12 -17.68
C ARG A 81 3.11 -6.19 -17.86
N ARG A 82 2.02 -6.69 -18.44
CA ARG A 82 0.80 -5.91 -18.64
C ARG A 82 0.22 -5.48 -17.30
N PHE A 83 0.04 -6.39 -16.37
CA PHE A 83 -0.47 -6.13 -15.02
C PHE A 83 0.38 -5.10 -14.27
N VAL A 84 1.70 -5.31 -14.23
CA VAL A 84 2.61 -4.37 -13.52
C VAL A 84 2.57 -2.97 -14.13
N ASN A 85 2.53 -2.86 -15.46
CA ASN A 85 2.47 -1.57 -16.14
C ASN A 85 1.10 -0.89 -15.97
N GLU A 86 0.00 -1.64 -15.84
CA GLU A 86 -1.32 -1.09 -15.51
C GLU A 86 -1.33 -0.48 -14.12
N ILE A 87 -0.84 -1.20 -13.11
CA ILE A 87 -0.72 -0.63 -11.74
C ILE A 87 0.16 0.62 -11.75
N VAL A 88 1.31 0.58 -12.43
CA VAL A 88 2.18 1.76 -12.51
C VAL A 88 1.49 2.93 -13.20
N LEU A 89 0.72 2.70 -14.26
CA LEU A 89 -0.04 3.73 -14.94
C LEU A 89 -1.06 4.39 -14.02
N GLU A 90 -1.79 3.59 -13.27
CA GLU A 90 -2.83 4.05 -12.34
C GLU A 90 -2.23 4.79 -11.15
N GLU A 91 -1.20 4.24 -10.52
CA GLU A 91 -0.60 4.81 -9.31
C GLU A 91 0.26 6.06 -9.56
N GLU A 92 0.95 6.11 -10.69
CA GLU A 92 1.92 7.19 -10.99
C GLU A 92 1.32 8.32 -11.81
N SER A 93 0.24 8.08 -12.56
CA SER A 93 -0.31 9.03 -13.55
C SER A 93 -1.79 8.83 -13.83
N ASP A 94 -2.61 8.62 -12.82
CA ASP A 94 -4.06 8.51 -12.96
C ASP A 94 -4.70 9.86 -13.33
N GLU A 95 -5.91 9.82 -13.87
CA GLU A 95 -6.68 11.02 -14.21
C GLU A 95 -7.03 11.83 -12.95
N HIS A 96 -6.72 13.12 -12.95
CA HIS A 96 -7.07 13.98 -11.84
C HIS A 96 -8.59 14.24 -11.81
N PRO A 97 -9.33 13.98 -10.70
CA PRO A 97 -10.79 14.03 -10.66
C PRO A 97 -11.37 15.43 -10.84
N VAL A 98 -10.59 16.47 -10.53
CA VAL A 98 -11.00 17.86 -10.63
C VAL A 98 -9.97 18.62 -11.46
N GLY A 99 -10.25 18.84 -12.72
CA GLY A 99 -9.35 19.56 -13.62
C GLY A 99 -8.96 18.75 -14.83
N HIS A 100 -7.94 19.24 -15.54
CA HIS A 100 -7.38 18.56 -16.70
C HIS A 100 -5.96 18.11 -16.40
N GLY A 101 -5.66 16.85 -16.65
CA GLY A 101 -4.33 16.31 -16.48
C GLY A 101 -4.29 15.05 -15.63
N PHE A 102 -3.08 14.71 -15.20
CA PHE A 102 -2.78 13.48 -14.47
C PHE A 102 -2.04 13.81 -13.19
N CYS A 103 -2.13 12.92 -12.20
CA CYS A 103 -1.37 12.98 -10.96
C CYS A 103 -1.11 11.59 -10.42
N SER A 104 -0.09 11.44 -9.60
CA SER A 104 0.07 10.21 -8.83
C SER A 104 -0.98 10.14 -7.70
N HIS A 105 -1.28 8.93 -7.25
CA HIS A 105 -2.14 8.74 -6.08
C HIS A 105 -1.56 9.41 -4.82
N PHE A 106 -0.23 9.49 -4.70
CA PHE A 106 0.41 10.24 -3.63
C PHE A 106 0.13 11.75 -3.72
N GLU A 107 0.28 12.37 -4.91
CA GLU A 107 -0.02 13.79 -5.11
C GLU A 107 -1.51 14.09 -4.87
N LEU A 108 -2.40 13.22 -5.35
CA LEU A 108 -3.84 13.33 -5.10
C LEU A 108 -4.16 13.27 -3.61
N TYR A 109 -3.51 12.35 -2.88
CA TYR A 109 -3.69 12.22 -1.44
C TYR A 109 -3.19 13.46 -0.69
N VAL A 110 -2.00 13.97 -1.02
CA VAL A 110 -1.46 15.23 -0.45
C VAL A 110 -2.38 16.41 -0.77
N GLY A 111 -2.93 16.48 -1.98
CA GLY A 111 -3.95 17.47 -2.36
C GLY A 111 -5.21 17.36 -1.50
N SER A 112 -5.66 16.13 -1.22
CA SER A 112 -6.82 15.90 -0.36
C SER A 112 -6.59 16.30 1.11
N MET A 113 -5.35 16.18 1.60
CA MET A 113 -4.96 16.65 2.93
C MET A 113 -5.13 18.17 3.08
N ALA A 114 -4.86 18.92 2.00
CA ALA A 114 -5.06 20.37 2.01
C ALA A 114 -6.53 20.79 2.17
N GLU A 115 -7.49 20.02 1.64
CA GLU A 115 -8.94 20.30 1.80
C GLU A 115 -9.37 20.32 3.28
N VAL A 116 -8.73 19.51 4.10
CA VAL A 116 -9.05 19.41 5.55
C VAL A 116 -8.01 20.10 6.43
N HIS A 117 -7.04 20.81 5.84
CA HIS A 117 -5.93 21.46 6.55
C HIS A 117 -5.07 20.50 7.40
N ALA A 118 -4.88 19.26 6.94
CA ALA A 118 -3.95 18.32 7.54
C ALA A 118 -2.50 18.68 7.18
N ARG A 119 -1.55 18.36 8.06
CA ARG A 119 -0.15 18.72 7.88
C ARG A 119 0.53 17.78 6.88
N THR A 120 1.30 18.35 5.97
CA THR A 120 2.07 17.62 4.96
C THR A 120 3.58 17.84 5.07
N ASP A 121 4.02 18.71 5.99
CA ASP A 121 5.41 19.17 6.10
C ASP A 121 6.41 18.03 6.33
N HIS A 122 6.07 17.05 7.16
CA HIS A 122 6.95 15.92 7.46
C HIS A 122 7.16 15.03 6.23
N VAL A 123 6.07 14.58 5.59
CA VAL A 123 6.16 13.71 4.42
C VAL A 123 6.74 14.44 3.21
N SER A 124 6.41 15.73 3.02
CA SER A 124 6.98 16.55 1.94
C SER A 124 8.49 16.75 2.09
N ARG A 125 8.98 16.98 3.32
CA ARG A 125 10.42 17.07 3.61
C ARG A 125 11.12 15.75 3.35
N PHE A 126 10.54 14.64 3.77
CA PHE A 126 11.06 13.31 3.51
C PHE A 126 11.23 13.04 2.00
N VAL A 127 10.19 13.30 1.21
CA VAL A 127 10.21 13.11 -0.25
C VAL A 127 11.22 14.06 -0.91
N ALA A 128 11.31 15.32 -0.46
CA ALA A 128 12.32 16.28 -0.95
C ALA A 128 13.75 15.80 -0.68
N ASN A 129 14.02 15.30 0.53
CA ASN A 129 15.33 14.74 0.88
C ASN A 129 15.71 13.55 -0.03
N LEU A 130 14.76 12.68 -0.35
CA LEU A 130 14.99 11.59 -1.30
C LEU A 130 15.27 12.10 -2.71
N ALA A 131 14.53 13.12 -3.17
CA ALA A 131 14.72 13.75 -4.48
C ALA A 131 16.09 14.45 -4.60
N GLU A 132 16.63 14.97 -3.49
CA GLU A 132 17.97 15.53 -3.39
C GLU A 132 19.08 14.46 -3.32
N GLY A 133 18.72 13.19 -3.32
CA GLY A 133 19.65 12.07 -3.37
C GLY A 133 20.06 11.49 -2.00
N LEU A 134 19.38 11.85 -0.90
CA LEU A 134 19.59 11.17 0.36
C LEU A 134 19.13 9.72 0.27
N GLY A 135 19.87 8.82 0.92
CA GLY A 135 19.42 7.43 1.07
C GLY A 135 18.19 7.35 1.98
N PHE A 136 17.39 6.28 1.81
CA PHE A 136 16.13 6.06 2.54
C PHE A 136 16.28 6.23 4.06
N GLU A 137 17.26 5.57 4.67
CA GLU A 137 17.48 5.60 6.12
C GLU A 137 17.79 7.02 6.63
N ALA A 138 18.62 7.76 5.90
CA ALA A 138 18.99 9.13 6.25
C ALA A 138 17.79 10.08 6.10
N ALA A 139 17.02 9.96 5.02
CA ALA A 139 15.82 10.76 4.80
C ALA A 139 14.76 10.46 5.88
N LEU A 140 14.59 9.18 6.26
CA LEU A 140 13.66 8.75 7.31
C LEU A 140 14.07 9.33 8.69
N ALA A 141 15.35 9.27 9.04
CA ALA A 141 15.85 9.83 10.29
C ALA A 141 15.65 11.36 10.40
N LEU A 142 15.61 12.08 9.26
CA LEU A 142 15.40 13.53 9.22
C LEU A 142 13.93 13.94 9.09
N SER A 143 13.02 12.98 8.96
CA SER A 143 11.60 13.27 8.68
C SER A 143 10.80 13.70 9.90
N ASP A 144 11.30 13.47 11.12
CA ASP A 144 10.56 13.62 12.39
C ASP A 144 9.22 12.85 12.41
N CYS A 145 9.12 11.76 11.64
CA CYS A 145 7.91 10.94 11.64
C CYS A 145 7.76 10.14 12.95
N GLN A 146 6.54 9.76 13.26
CA GLN A 146 6.23 8.93 14.42
C GLN A 146 6.96 7.57 14.36
N PRO A 147 7.40 6.99 15.49
CA PRO A 147 8.09 5.69 15.49
C PRO A 147 7.31 4.56 14.82
N ALA A 148 5.97 4.56 14.90
CA ALA A 148 5.13 3.57 14.23
C ALA A 148 5.19 3.73 12.70
N VAL A 149 5.23 4.96 12.18
CA VAL A 149 5.44 5.26 10.76
C VAL A 149 6.81 4.78 10.32
N ALA A 150 7.87 5.13 11.07
CA ALA A 150 9.23 4.71 10.74
C ALA A 150 9.36 3.18 10.68
N ASN A 151 8.77 2.47 11.66
CA ASN A 151 8.74 0.99 11.67
C ASN A 151 7.98 0.42 10.46
N PHE A 152 6.85 1.03 10.10
CA PHE A 152 6.05 0.61 8.95
C PHE A 152 6.85 0.75 7.65
N LEU A 153 7.45 1.91 7.40
CA LEU A 153 8.25 2.18 6.21
C LEU A 153 9.50 1.28 6.13
N ALA A 154 10.23 1.11 7.24
CA ALA A 154 11.39 0.24 7.27
C ALA A 154 11.03 -1.23 6.97
N THR A 155 9.88 -1.70 7.50
CA THR A 155 9.39 -3.07 7.23
C THR A 155 9.10 -3.28 5.74
N THR A 156 8.49 -2.31 5.08
CA THR A 156 8.20 -2.38 3.64
C THR A 156 9.47 -2.25 2.81
N TRP A 157 10.38 -1.36 3.20
CA TRP A 157 11.67 -1.21 2.53
C TRP A 157 12.47 -2.51 2.57
N ASP A 158 12.56 -3.17 3.74
CA ASP A 158 13.18 -4.47 3.88
C ASP A 158 12.57 -5.49 2.89
N ALA A 159 11.23 -5.57 2.82
CA ALA A 159 10.54 -6.47 1.92
C ALA A 159 10.78 -6.12 0.43
N ALA A 160 10.82 -4.84 0.08
CA ALA A 160 11.10 -4.38 -1.28
C ALA A 160 12.52 -4.73 -1.74
N MET A 161 13.48 -4.78 -0.81
CA MET A 161 14.88 -5.15 -1.10
C MET A 161 15.16 -6.64 -0.97
N ALA A 162 14.26 -7.43 -0.39
CA ALA A 162 14.41 -8.86 -0.16
C ALA A 162 14.21 -9.71 -1.44
N ALA A 163 14.06 -11.04 -1.31
CA ALA A 163 13.81 -11.95 -2.42
C ALA A 163 12.40 -11.75 -3.01
N ASP A 164 12.18 -12.24 -4.23
CA ASP A 164 10.94 -12.04 -4.98
C ASP A 164 9.70 -12.51 -4.22
N GLU A 165 9.75 -13.66 -3.56
CA GLU A 165 8.65 -14.20 -2.78
C GLU A 165 8.30 -13.32 -1.55
N GLU A 166 9.28 -12.65 -0.96
CA GLU A 166 9.07 -11.75 0.19
C GLU A 166 8.46 -10.43 -0.27
N LEU A 167 8.98 -9.84 -1.37
CA LEU A 167 8.42 -8.65 -2.00
C LEU A 167 6.96 -8.88 -2.44
N LEU A 168 6.70 -9.97 -3.16
CA LEU A 168 5.37 -10.25 -3.70
C LEU A 168 4.36 -10.60 -2.60
N ALA A 169 4.79 -11.25 -1.53
CA ALA A 169 3.93 -11.52 -0.38
C ALA A 169 3.57 -10.24 0.40
N ALA A 170 4.54 -9.33 0.58
CA ALA A 170 4.30 -8.00 1.15
C ALA A 170 3.31 -7.19 0.30
N PHE A 171 3.43 -7.23 -1.02
CA PHE A 171 2.52 -6.59 -1.96
C PHE A 171 1.12 -7.24 -1.90
N ALA A 172 1.01 -8.56 -2.16
CA ALA A 172 -0.26 -9.25 -2.29
C ALA A 172 -1.10 -9.23 -0.99
N PHE A 173 -0.48 -9.55 0.16
CA PHE A 173 -1.19 -9.66 1.44
C PHE A 173 -1.05 -8.42 2.31
N GLY A 174 0.09 -7.75 2.26
CA GLY A 174 0.32 -6.54 3.05
C GLY A 174 -0.35 -5.28 2.47
N ARG A 175 -0.77 -5.30 1.19
CA ARG A 175 -1.37 -4.16 0.48
C ARG A 175 -2.64 -4.54 -0.27
N GLU A 176 -2.56 -5.27 -1.38
CA GLU A 176 -3.67 -5.54 -2.29
C GLU A 176 -4.89 -6.20 -1.62
N THR A 177 -4.66 -7.14 -0.71
CA THR A 177 -5.75 -7.79 0.04
C THR A 177 -6.36 -6.91 1.14
N VAL A 178 -5.59 -5.93 1.65
CA VAL A 178 -6.01 -5.07 2.77
C VAL A 178 -6.71 -3.81 2.30
N ILE A 179 -6.20 -3.15 1.27
CA ILE A 179 -6.61 -1.80 0.86
C ILE A 179 -8.10 -1.68 0.54
N PRO A 180 -8.71 -2.55 -0.29
CA PRO A 180 -10.13 -2.42 -0.63
C PRO A 180 -11.06 -2.50 0.59
N VAL A 181 -10.81 -3.47 1.47
CA VAL A 181 -11.62 -3.68 2.68
C VAL A 181 -11.45 -2.52 3.67
N MET A 182 -10.22 -2.06 3.85
CA MET A 182 -9.88 -0.93 4.70
C MET A 182 -10.56 0.36 4.22
N PHE A 183 -10.50 0.64 2.93
CA PHE A 183 -11.08 1.86 2.35
C PHE A 183 -12.60 1.84 2.35
N ASP A 184 -13.23 0.69 2.11
CA ASP A 184 -14.67 0.53 2.26
C ASP A 184 -15.12 0.85 3.70
N ARG A 185 -14.39 0.38 4.71
CA ARG A 185 -14.66 0.70 6.10
C ARG A 185 -14.48 2.18 6.42
N ILE A 186 -13.43 2.83 5.93
CA ILE A 186 -13.26 4.27 6.10
C ILE A 186 -14.43 5.02 5.46
N LEU A 187 -14.86 4.63 4.27
CA LEU A 187 -16.01 5.24 3.58
C LEU A 187 -17.32 5.08 4.34
N THR A 188 -17.51 3.96 5.04
CA THR A 188 -18.77 3.61 5.71
C THR A 188 -18.80 3.99 7.18
N GLU A 189 -17.67 3.92 7.88
CA GLU A 189 -17.59 4.08 9.34
C GLU A 189 -17.07 5.47 9.77
N ALA A 190 -16.21 6.13 8.96
CA ALA A 190 -15.66 7.43 9.31
C ALA A 190 -16.69 8.55 9.14
N GLY A 191 -17.23 9.05 10.25
CA GLY A 191 -18.21 10.14 10.26
C GLY A 191 -17.69 11.50 9.76
N ALA A 192 -16.36 11.67 9.71
CA ALA A 192 -15.69 12.94 9.42
C ALA A 192 -15.45 13.22 7.92
N LEU A 193 -15.82 12.31 7.01
CA LEU A 193 -15.53 12.46 5.57
C LEU A 193 -16.27 13.61 4.86
N GLY A 194 -17.24 14.28 5.49
CA GLY A 194 -18.18 15.25 4.93
C GLY A 194 -17.68 16.10 3.77
N ASN A 195 -16.67 16.95 3.98
CA ASN A 195 -16.16 17.90 2.97
C ASN A 195 -14.84 17.46 2.30
N ALA A 196 -14.33 16.27 2.59
CA ALA A 196 -13.10 15.75 2.03
C ALA A 196 -13.36 15.09 0.65
N GLY A 197 -13.71 15.89 -0.35
CA GLY A 197 -14.14 15.42 -1.67
C GLY A 197 -13.07 14.63 -2.41
N LEU A 198 -11.84 15.11 -2.44
CA LEU A 198 -10.71 14.42 -3.07
C LEU A 198 -10.34 13.13 -2.34
N LEU A 199 -10.35 13.13 -0.99
CA LEU A 199 -10.12 11.90 -0.24
C LEU A 199 -11.20 10.85 -0.54
N ARG A 200 -12.47 11.27 -0.54
CA ARG A 200 -13.57 10.37 -0.90
C ARG A 200 -13.40 9.79 -2.30
N HIS A 201 -13.01 10.61 -3.28
CA HIS A 201 -12.71 10.15 -4.63
C HIS A 201 -11.58 9.11 -4.63
N TYR A 202 -10.47 9.44 -3.96
CA TYR A 202 -9.33 8.54 -3.81
C TYR A 202 -9.74 7.16 -3.23
N LEU A 203 -10.49 7.13 -2.14
CA LEU A 203 -10.95 5.90 -1.50
C LEU A 203 -11.90 5.10 -2.42
N VAL A 204 -12.87 5.76 -3.05
CA VAL A 204 -13.83 5.12 -3.97
C VAL A 204 -13.11 4.54 -5.19
N ARG A 205 -12.12 5.27 -5.74
CA ARG A 205 -11.32 4.82 -6.88
C ARG A 205 -10.63 3.48 -6.58
N HIS A 206 -9.99 3.36 -5.42
CA HIS A 206 -9.33 2.13 -5.00
C HIS A 206 -10.29 0.97 -4.72
N VAL A 207 -11.45 1.23 -4.12
CA VAL A 207 -12.47 0.18 -3.90
C VAL A 207 -13.01 -0.36 -5.23
N GLN A 208 -13.14 0.52 -6.25
CA GLN A 208 -13.68 0.13 -7.56
C GLN A 208 -12.65 -0.55 -8.48
N LEU A 209 -11.40 -0.09 -8.46
CA LEU A 209 -10.34 -0.61 -9.35
C LEU A 209 -9.65 -1.84 -8.79
N ASP A 210 -9.30 -1.80 -7.50
CA ASP A 210 -8.54 -2.85 -6.82
C ASP A 210 -9.41 -4.05 -6.44
N GLY A 211 -10.69 -4.02 -6.82
CA GLY A 211 -11.57 -5.17 -6.73
C GLY A 211 -10.86 -6.43 -7.23
N ASP A 212 -11.41 -7.58 -7.00
CA ASP A 212 -10.85 -8.93 -7.16
C ASP A 212 -9.68 -9.16 -8.14
N SER A 213 -9.52 -8.31 -9.20
CA SER A 213 -8.54 -8.54 -10.29
C SER A 213 -7.08 -8.27 -9.87
N HIS A 214 -6.79 -7.17 -9.17
CA HIS A 214 -5.41 -6.85 -8.76
C HIS A 214 -4.93 -7.80 -7.67
N SER A 215 -5.77 -8.04 -6.67
CA SER A 215 -5.47 -8.98 -5.59
C SER A 215 -5.23 -10.41 -6.10
N GLU A 216 -6.02 -10.89 -7.06
CA GLU A 216 -5.83 -12.23 -7.63
C GLU A 216 -4.57 -12.32 -8.50
N MET A 217 -4.23 -11.28 -9.27
CA MET A 217 -3.01 -11.26 -10.07
C MET A 217 -1.75 -11.14 -9.19
N ALA A 218 -1.80 -10.37 -8.10
CA ALA A 218 -0.70 -10.31 -7.12
C ALA A 218 -0.42 -11.68 -6.49
N LYS A 219 -1.47 -12.43 -6.13
CA LYS A 219 -1.37 -13.81 -5.61
C LYS A 219 -0.86 -14.78 -6.68
N TYR A 220 -1.25 -14.58 -7.94
CA TYR A 220 -0.71 -15.34 -9.06
C TYR A 220 0.81 -15.15 -9.17
N LEU A 221 1.28 -13.91 -9.17
CA LEU A 221 2.71 -13.61 -9.20
C LEU A 221 3.46 -14.28 -8.06
N LEU A 222 2.93 -14.21 -6.85
CA LEU A 222 3.51 -14.87 -5.68
C LEU A 222 3.58 -16.39 -5.88
N THR A 223 2.51 -16.99 -6.42
CA THR A 223 2.46 -18.43 -6.69
C THR A 223 3.53 -18.84 -7.72
N VAL A 224 3.68 -18.05 -8.78
CA VAL A 224 4.73 -18.28 -9.81
C VAL A 224 6.14 -18.14 -9.21
N ALA A 225 6.36 -17.14 -8.37
CA ALA A 225 7.67 -16.92 -7.73
C ALA A 225 8.03 -18.00 -6.73
N CYS A 226 7.08 -18.48 -5.94
CA CYS A 226 7.31 -19.53 -4.96
C CYS A 226 7.43 -20.93 -5.60
N GLY A 227 6.64 -21.19 -6.65
CA GLY A 227 6.55 -22.53 -7.23
C GLY A 227 6.22 -23.60 -6.18
N ASP A 228 6.91 -24.74 -6.26
CA ASP A 228 6.75 -25.84 -5.30
C ASP A 228 7.77 -25.78 -4.12
N ASP A 229 8.53 -24.69 -4.00
CA ASP A 229 9.57 -24.58 -2.98
C ASP A 229 8.98 -24.18 -1.61
N PRO A 230 8.96 -25.08 -0.60
CA PRO A 230 8.38 -24.81 0.71
C PRO A 230 9.15 -23.74 1.48
N LEU A 231 10.44 -23.53 1.21
CA LEU A 231 11.23 -22.49 1.89
C LEU A 231 10.86 -21.10 1.36
N ARG A 232 10.55 -20.97 0.06
CA ARG A 232 10.03 -19.71 -0.49
C ARG A 232 8.67 -19.37 0.11
N TRP A 233 7.75 -20.33 0.19
CA TRP A 233 6.46 -20.14 0.83
C TRP A 233 6.59 -19.76 2.31
N ALA A 234 7.53 -20.35 3.04
CA ALA A 234 7.80 -19.98 4.42
C ALA A 234 8.29 -18.52 4.55
N ARG A 235 9.25 -18.09 3.69
CA ARG A 235 9.71 -16.69 3.67
C ARG A 235 8.61 -15.72 3.28
N ALA A 236 7.80 -16.06 2.27
CA ALA A 236 6.62 -15.29 1.87
C ALA A 236 5.66 -15.07 3.05
N GLY A 237 5.37 -16.12 3.81
CA GLY A 237 4.51 -16.05 4.98
C GLY A 237 5.07 -15.15 6.08
N VAL A 238 6.36 -15.21 6.35
CA VAL A 238 7.02 -14.33 7.32
C VAL A 238 6.95 -12.86 6.87
N SER A 239 7.26 -12.57 5.61
CA SER A 239 7.22 -11.22 5.05
C SER A 239 5.81 -10.62 5.10
N ALA A 240 4.79 -11.35 4.62
CA ALA A 240 3.40 -10.91 4.66
C ALA A 240 2.94 -10.61 6.11
N ARG A 241 3.21 -11.51 7.05
CA ARG A 241 2.86 -11.32 8.47
C ARG A 241 3.53 -10.08 9.05
N ARG A 242 4.84 -9.88 8.83
CA ARG A 242 5.57 -8.68 9.29
C ARG A 242 4.94 -7.39 8.77
N CYS A 243 4.55 -7.35 7.49
CA CYS A 243 3.91 -6.19 6.88
C CYS A 243 2.52 -5.92 7.47
N LEU A 244 1.71 -6.95 7.71
CA LEU A 244 0.40 -6.84 8.36
C LEU A 244 0.53 -6.36 9.80
N GLU A 245 1.45 -6.92 10.57
CA GLU A 245 1.72 -6.48 11.95
C GLU A 245 2.25 -5.05 12.03
N ALA A 246 3.09 -4.62 11.08
CA ALA A 246 3.56 -3.24 11.01
C ALA A 246 2.39 -2.28 10.68
N ARG A 247 1.47 -2.68 9.81
CA ARG A 247 0.25 -1.92 9.53
C ARG A 247 -0.67 -1.84 10.75
N ALA A 248 -0.87 -2.95 11.47
CA ALA A 248 -1.67 -2.95 12.68
C ALA A 248 -1.07 -2.01 13.76
N ARG A 249 0.24 -2.05 13.97
CA ARG A 249 0.92 -1.10 14.89
C ARG A 249 0.81 0.36 14.46
N LEU A 250 0.82 0.64 13.15
CA LEU A 250 0.56 1.99 12.64
C LEU A 250 -0.86 2.44 13.01
N TRP A 251 -1.85 1.56 12.86
CA TRP A 251 -3.24 1.86 13.22
C TRP A 251 -3.47 1.95 14.73
N ASP A 252 -2.79 1.12 15.54
CA ASP A 252 -2.79 1.24 17.00
C ASP A 252 -2.34 2.67 17.40
N ALA A 253 -1.20 3.14 16.84
CA ALA A 253 -0.67 4.47 17.13
C ALA A 253 -1.61 5.62 16.69
N VAL A 254 -2.29 5.48 15.56
CA VAL A 254 -3.31 6.44 15.12
C VAL A 254 -4.51 6.40 16.06
N GLY A 255 -4.96 5.20 16.45
CA GLY A 255 -6.07 5.00 17.38
C GLY A 255 -5.83 5.67 18.74
N ASP A 256 -4.62 5.57 19.27
CA ASP A 256 -4.22 6.23 20.52
C ASP A 256 -4.33 7.76 20.44
N MET A 257 -4.07 8.36 19.28
CA MET A 257 -4.18 9.82 19.07
C MET A 257 -5.62 10.28 18.86
N VAL A 258 -6.42 9.48 18.15
CA VAL A 258 -7.84 9.77 17.84
C VAL A 258 -8.71 9.52 19.09
N GLY A 259 -8.48 8.45 19.84
CA GLY A 259 -9.25 8.09 21.04
C GLY A 259 -8.87 8.84 22.31
N ALA A 260 -7.74 9.56 22.34
CA ALA A 260 -7.27 10.30 23.52
C ALA A 260 -7.87 11.70 23.67
N ARG A 261 -8.82 12.08 22.82
CA ARG A 261 -9.54 13.36 22.80
C ARG A 261 -11.02 13.14 23.11
#